data_59af0d4c9f613a63557f098e78f64d9c
#
_entry.id   59af0d4c9f613a63557f098e78f64d9c
#
_cell.length_a   1.000
_cell.length_b   1.000
_cell.length_c   1.000
_cell.angle_alpha   90.00
_cell.angle_beta   90.00
_cell.angle_gamma   90.00
#
_symmetry.space_group_name_H-M   'P 1'
#
loop_
_entity.id
_entity.type
_entity.pdbx_description
1 polymer ?
#
loop_
_entity_poly.entity_id
_entity_poly.type
_entity_poly.pdbx_seq_one_letter_code
_entity_poly.pdbx_strand_id
1 'polypeptide(L)'
;MDKMELKALGKINLGLDVLGRRENGYHDVRMVMQTVYLYDQIRMEKTKKPGIELLTNLFYLPVNENNLAYQAADLLMKEFHVKEGVKITLDKHIPVAAGMAGGSSNAAAVLFGINRMFSLGLSQKELMEKGVTLGADVPYCVMRGTVLAEGIGEILTPLPACPKCHVLIAKPPISVSTKLVYEKLDSHEIENHPDIDGIIDGLYDQDITKVASRMGNVLEKVTIEEYPVIEQIKNVMKEQGALNAMMSGSGPTVFGLYETKEKARKAAAKIREKQLAKQVYVTGIHNARRK
;
A
#
# COMPACT_ATOMS: atom_id res chain seq x y z
N MET A 1 -9.08 26.78 5.87
CA MET A 1 -7.60 26.50 5.71
C MET A 1 -7.30 26.51 4.23
N ASP A 2 -6.42 27.40 3.78
CA ASP A 2 -6.23 27.63 2.34
C ASP A 2 -5.09 26.79 1.73
N LYS A 3 -4.16 26.34 2.55
CA LYS A 3 -3.05 25.45 2.16
C LYS A 3 -2.87 24.32 3.15
N MET A 4 -2.47 23.15 2.64
CA MET A 4 -2.24 21.96 3.45
C MET A 4 -1.15 21.08 2.83
N GLU A 5 -0.34 20.46 3.67
CA GLU A 5 0.60 19.42 3.28
C GLU A 5 0.26 18.10 3.99
N LEU A 6 0.26 17.01 3.23
CA LEU A 6 -0.12 15.68 3.69
C LEU A 6 0.90 14.64 3.25
N LYS A 7 1.06 13.59 4.05
CA LYS A 7 1.82 12.40 3.71
C LYS A 7 0.87 11.26 3.36
N ALA A 8 0.91 10.80 2.12
CA ALA A 8 0.20 9.63 1.63
C ALA A 8 1.12 8.41 1.80
N LEU A 9 0.90 7.64 2.87
CA LEU A 9 1.78 6.54 3.28
C LEU A 9 1.50 5.26 2.48
N GLY A 10 2.55 4.56 2.07
CA GLY A 10 2.45 3.24 1.44
C GLY A 10 2.11 2.13 2.42
N LYS A 11 1.76 0.97 1.87
CA LYS A 11 1.50 -0.27 2.65
C LYS A 11 2.32 -1.44 2.12
N ILE A 12 2.45 -2.43 2.98
CA ILE A 12 2.88 -3.80 2.65
C ILE A 12 1.82 -4.77 3.18
N ASN A 13 1.84 -6.02 2.68
CA ASN A 13 1.02 -7.09 3.24
C ASN A 13 1.93 -8.01 4.05
N LEU A 14 1.72 -8.14 5.36
CA LEU A 14 2.44 -9.11 6.21
C LEU A 14 1.97 -10.53 5.96
N GLY A 15 0.73 -10.70 5.51
CA GLY A 15 0.16 -11.93 5.00
C GLY A 15 -0.86 -11.62 3.93
N LEU A 16 -0.96 -12.47 2.90
CA LEU A 16 -1.98 -12.38 1.86
C LEU A 16 -2.42 -13.77 1.43
N ASP A 17 -3.66 -14.08 1.71
CA ASP A 17 -4.34 -15.28 1.27
C ASP A 17 -5.48 -14.97 0.31
N VAL A 18 -5.78 -15.90 -0.60
CA VAL A 18 -6.91 -15.85 -1.52
C VAL A 18 -7.79 -17.07 -1.21
N LEU A 19 -9.03 -16.81 -0.76
CA LEU A 19 -9.93 -17.84 -0.26
C LEU A 19 -10.83 -18.43 -1.35
N GLY A 20 -11.03 -17.68 -2.45
CA GLY A 20 -11.85 -18.12 -3.57
C GLY A 20 -12.23 -16.98 -4.51
N ARG A 21 -12.80 -17.35 -5.65
CA ARG A 21 -13.30 -16.42 -6.66
C ARG A 21 -14.81 -16.24 -6.53
N ARG A 22 -15.27 -14.98 -6.58
CA ARG A 22 -16.68 -14.60 -6.59
C ARG A 22 -17.26 -14.66 -8.01
N GLU A 23 -18.59 -14.77 -8.13
CA GLU A 23 -19.30 -14.73 -9.42
C GLU A 23 -19.05 -13.43 -10.22
N ASN A 24 -18.80 -12.33 -9.52
CA ASN A 24 -18.50 -11.02 -10.13
C ASN A 24 -17.04 -10.89 -10.62
N GLY A 25 -16.24 -11.95 -10.52
CA GLY A 25 -14.86 -12.01 -10.96
C GLY A 25 -13.81 -11.47 -9.97
N TYR A 26 -14.23 -10.91 -8.82
CA TYR A 26 -13.32 -10.58 -7.73
C TYR A 26 -12.98 -11.83 -6.90
N HIS A 27 -11.94 -11.70 -6.06
CA HIS A 27 -11.53 -12.77 -5.15
C HIS A 27 -11.77 -12.37 -3.71
N ASP A 28 -12.25 -13.32 -2.92
CA ASP A 28 -12.22 -13.20 -1.47
C ASP A 28 -10.79 -13.38 -0.98
N VAL A 29 -10.35 -12.40 -0.20
CA VAL A 29 -8.99 -12.36 0.34
C VAL A 29 -9.01 -12.27 1.86
N ARG A 30 -7.93 -12.71 2.49
CA ARG A 30 -7.66 -12.49 3.91
C ARG A 30 -6.23 -12.01 4.07
N MET A 31 -6.05 -10.76 4.49
CA MET A 31 -4.75 -10.11 4.48
C MET A 31 -4.46 -9.39 5.79
N VAL A 32 -3.22 -9.44 6.26
CA VAL A 32 -2.72 -8.51 7.27
C VAL A 32 -1.96 -7.40 6.57
N MET A 33 -2.54 -6.19 6.57
CA MET A 33 -1.96 -5.01 5.94
C MET A 33 -1.23 -4.15 6.97
N GLN A 34 -0.09 -3.59 6.58
CA GLN A 34 0.73 -2.75 7.43
C GLN A 34 1.19 -1.48 6.71
N THR A 35 0.93 -0.33 7.31
CA THR A 35 1.43 0.96 6.81
C THR A 35 2.93 1.10 7.08
N VAL A 36 3.68 1.60 6.10
CA VAL A 36 5.13 1.86 6.19
C VAL A 36 5.45 3.35 6.02
N TYR A 37 6.59 3.80 6.53
CA TYR A 37 7.00 5.22 6.48
C TYR A 37 7.69 5.58 5.15
N LEU A 38 7.21 5.00 4.04
CA LEU A 38 7.48 5.45 2.67
C LEU A 38 6.22 6.15 2.16
N TYR A 39 6.32 7.40 1.71
CA TYR A 39 5.15 8.21 1.40
C TYR A 39 5.36 9.14 0.22
N ASP A 40 4.26 9.46 -0.45
CA ASP A 40 4.17 10.57 -1.38
C ASP A 40 3.80 11.84 -0.62
N GLN A 41 4.37 12.97 -1.01
CA GLN A 41 3.99 14.26 -0.45
C GLN A 41 2.89 14.90 -1.29
N ILE A 42 1.84 15.36 -0.63
CA ILE A 42 0.70 16.01 -1.28
C ILE A 42 0.59 17.42 -0.73
N ARG A 43 0.66 18.40 -1.62
CA ARG A 43 0.37 19.80 -1.31
C ARG A 43 -0.96 20.17 -1.95
N MET A 44 -1.84 20.77 -1.17
CA MET A 44 -3.16 21.22 -1.60
C MET A 44 -3.33 22.69 -1.28
N GLU A 45 -3.91 23.44 -2.23
CA GLU A 45 -4.15 24.87 -2.11
C GLU A 45 -5.52 25.23 -2.71
N LYS A 46 -6.33 25.99 -2.00
CA LYS A 46 -7.58 26.55 -2.55
C LYS A 46 -7.27 27.54 -3.67
N THR A 47 -8.09 27.52 -4.71
CA THR A 47 -8.01 28.47 -5.81
C THR A 47 -9.34 29.21 -5.98
N LYS A 48 -9.28 30.48 -6.42
CA LYS A 48 -10.50 31.25 -6.75
C LYS A 48 -11.19 30.73 -8.00
N LYS A 49 -10.41 30.19 -8.95
CA LYS A 49 -10.95 29.59 -10.17
C LYS A 49 -11.53 28.22 -9.82
N PRO A 50 -12.82 27.98 -10.11
CA PRO A 50 -13.41 26.65 -9.89
C PRO A 50 -12.69 25.54 -10.65
N GLY A 51 -12.75 24.31 -10.11
CA GLY A 51 -12.19 23.13 -10.75
C GLY A 51 -11.00 22.57 -9.99
N ILE A 52 -10.41 21.51 -10.56
CA ILE A 52 -9.29 20.76 -9.99
C ILE A 52 -8.09 20.90 -10.91
N GLU A 53 -6.99 21.42 -10.38
CA GLU A 53 -5.68 21.42 -11.04
C GLU A 53 -4.80 20.38 -10.34
N LEU A 54 -4.39 19.34 -11.08
CA LEU A 54 -3.50 18.30 -10.58
C LEU A 54 -2.14 18.39 -11.25
N LEU A 55 -1.07 18.35 -10.46
CA LEU A 55 0.32 18.31 -10.91
C LEU A 55 1.04 17.12 -10.29
N THR A 56 2.02 16.57 -11.00
CA THR A 56 2.90 15.50 -10.48
C THR A 56 4.32 15.63 -11.02
N ASN A 57 5.29 15.12 -10.26
CA ASN A 57 6.70 15.02 -10.68
C ASN A 57 6.95 13.89 -11.69
N LEU A 58 5.96 13.04 -11.99
CA LEU A 58 6.07 11.92 -12.92
C LEU A 58 5.25 12.18 -14.18
N PHE A 59 5.90 12.59 -15.28
CA PHE A 59 5.27 13.02 -16.53
C PHE A 59 4.35 11.98 -17.18
N TYR A 60 4.54 10.68 -16.87
CA TYR A 60 3.74 9.59 -17.43
C TYR A 60 2.46 9.29 -16.63
N LEU A 61 2.27 9.92 -15.47
CA LEU A 61 1.03 9.77 -14.72
C LEU A 61 -0.04 10.76 -15.22
N PRO A 62 -1.30 10.31 -15.35
CA PRO A 62 -2.39 11.20 -15.73
C PRO A 62 -2.61 12.29 -14.65
N VAL A 63 -2.97 13.49 -15.10
CA VAL A 63 -3.29 14.65 -14.25
C VAL A 63 -4.76 15.07 -14.39
N ASN A 64 -5.62 14.15 -14.81
CA ASN A 64 -7.04 14.31 -15.06
C ASN A 64 -7.85 13.23 -14.31
N GLU A 65 -9.09 12.99 -14.74
CA GLU A 65 -10.04 12.01 -14.19
C GLU A 65 -9.54 10.56 -14.18
N ASN A 66 -8.45 10.24 -14.87
CA ASN A 66 -7.82 8.92 -14.80
C ASN A 66 -6.86 8.78 -13.60
N ASN A 67 -6.73 9.81 -12.75
CA ASN A 67 -5.92 9.78 -11.54
C ASN A 67 -6.81 9.69 -10.29
N LEU A 68 -6.58 8.72 -9.43
CA LEU A 68 -7.38 8.51 -8.20
C LEU A 68 -7.40 9.73 -7.27
N ALA A 69 -6.32 10.51 -7.22
CA ALA A 69 -6.28 11.74 -6.43
C ALA A 69 -7.20 12.83 -7.00
N TYR A 70 -7.28 12.91 -8.34
CA TYR A 70 -8.26 13.78 -9.02
C TYR A 70 -9.69 13.32 -8.73
N GLN A 71 -9.97 12.03 -8.93
CA GLN A 71 -11.29 11.43 -8.66
C GLN A 71 -11.74 11.66 -7.22
N ALA A 72 -10.83 11.54 -6.26
CA ALA A 72 -11.10 11.77 -4.83
C ALA A 72 -11.53 13.22 -4.55
N ALA A 73 -10.87 14.21 -5.18
CA ALA A 73 -11.27 15.61 -5.07
C ALA A 73 -12.61 15.86 -5.77
N ASP A 74 -12.76 15.36 -7.00
CA ASP A 74 -13.97 15.52 -7.81
C ASP A 74 -15.22 14.95 -7.13
N LEU A 75 -15.09 13.76 -6.53
CA LEU A 75 -16.16 13.10 -5.77
C LEU A 75 -16.72 14.00 -4.67
N LEU A 76 -15.87 14.51 -3.79
CA LEU A 76 -16.33 15.33 -2.67
C LEU A 76 -16.73 16.73 -3.11
N MET A 77 -16.01 17.36 -4.04
CA MET A 77 -16.33 18.70 -4.50
C MET A 77 -17.67 18.75 -5.24
N LYS A 78 -18.00 17.72 -6.02
CA LYS A 78 -19.31 17.60 -6.68
C LYS A 78 -20.44 17.34 -5.68
N GLU A 79 -20.26 16.35 -4.80
CA GLU A 79 -21.28 15.96 -3.83
C GLU A 79 -21.66 17.11 -2.88
N PHE A 80 -20.66 17.88 -2.43
CA PHE A 80 -20.87 18.99 -1.49
C PHE A 80 -20.99 20.36 -2.17
N HIS A 81 -21.14 20.39 -3.50
CA HIS A 81 -21.33 21.62 -4.28
C HIS A 81 -20.27 22.70 -3.98
N VAL A 82 -19.00 22.30 -3.80
CA VAL A 82 -17.91 23.25 -3.55
C VAL A 82 -17.72 24.18 -4.74
N LYS A 83 -17.74 25.49 -4.48
CA LYS A 83 -17.67 26.54 -5.54
C LYS A 83 -16.24 26.97 -5.85
N GLU A 84 -15.36 26.91 -4.86
CA GLU A 84 -13.93 27.21 -5.06
C GLU A 84 -13.24 26.05 -5.80
N GLY A 85 -12.06 26.31 -6.32
CA GLY A 85 -11.21 25.28 -6.89
C GLY A 85 -10.16 24.79 -5.91
N VAL A 86 -9.43 23.73 -6.33
CA VAL A 86 -8.29 23.20 -5.61
C VAL A 86 -7.14 22.89 -6.57
N LYS A 87 -5.94 23.29 -6.16
CA LYS A 87 -4.68 22.86 -6.78
C LYS A 87 -4.05 21.78 -5.92
N ILE A 88 -3.73 20.63 -6.53
CA ILE A 88 -3.14 19.46 -5.88
C ILE A 88 -1.80 19.19 -6.55
N THR A 89 -0.73 19.14 -5.78
CA THR A 89 0.60 18.76 -6.25
C THR A 89 0.99 17.44 -5.59
N LEU A 90 1.20 16.40 -6.41
CA LEU A 90 1.67 15.09 -5.98
C LEU A 90 3.17 14.96 -6.23
N ASP A 91 3.94 14.87 -5.16
CA ASP A 91 5.35 14.51 -5.22
C ASP A 91 5.51 13.02 -4.88
N LYS A 92 5.66 12.21 -5.94
CA LYS A 92 5.61 10.75 -5.90
C LYS A 92 6.96 10.14 -5.53
N HIS A 93 6.98 9.35 -4.47
CA HIS A 93 8.12 8.57 -4.00
C HIS A 93 7.79 7.08 -3.85
N ILE A 94 6.51 6.74 -3.57
CA ILE A 94 6.06 5.34 -3.58
C ILE A 94 6.15 4.82 -5.00
N PRO A 95 6.81 3.68 -5.23
CA PRO A 95 6.85 3.05 -6.56
C PRO A 95 5.46 2.87 -7.17
N VAL A 96 5.31 3.24 -8.44
CA VAL A 96 4.03 3.13 -9.15
C VAL A 96 3.79 1.69 -9.58
N ALA A 97 2.53 1.23 -9.53
CA ALA A 97 2.11 -0.14 -9.90
C ALA A 97 2.99 -1.21 -9.23
N ALA A 98 3.11 -1.14 -7.91
CA ALA A 98 4.13 -1.86 -7.15
C ALA A 98 3.59 -2.67 -5.95
N GLY A 99 2.28 -2.90 -5.85
CA GLY A 99 1.67 -3.62 -4.72
C GLY A 99 1.69 -2.85 -3.39
N MET A 100 1.97 -1.53 -3.42
CA MET A 100 2.12 -0.67 -2.23
C MET A 100 0.98 0.34 -2.04
N ALA A 101 -0.09 0.24 -2.82
CA ALA A 101 -1.28 1.11 -2.79
C ALA A 101 -0.98 2.62 -2.92
N GLY A 102 0.06 3.04 -3.68
CA GLY A 102 0.45 4.44 -3.79
C GLY A 102 -0.66 5.35 -4.32
N GLY A 103 -1.40 4.93 -5.35
CA GLY A 103 -2.55 5.66 -5.91
C GLY A 103 -3.69 5.78 -4.91
N SER A 104 -4.05 4.67 -4.24
CA SER A 104 -5.10 4.64 -3.22
C SER A 104 -4.75 5.49 -2.01
N SER A 105 -3.47 5.52 -1.63
CA SER A 105 -2.97 6.38 -0.55
C SER A 105 -3.06 7.87 -0.91
N ASN A 106 -2.78 8.21 -2.18
CA ASN A 106 -2.97 9.58 -2.66
C ASN A 106 -4.46 9.98 -2.61
N ALA A 107 -5.36 9.11 -3.10
CA ALA A 107 -6.80 9.34 -3.03
C ALA A 107 -7.29 9.54 -1.58
N ALA A 108 -6.89 8.66 -0.67
CA ALA A 108 -7.23 8.76 0.77
C ALA A 108 -6.76 10.08 1.39
N ALA A 109 -5.54 10.52 1.08
CA ALA A 109 -5.01 11.78 1.57
C ALA A 109 -5.76 12.98 0.98
N VAL A 110 -6.17 12.92 -0.30
CA VAL A 110 -6.97 13.98 -0.95
C VAL A 110 -8.39 14.00 -0.38
N LEU A 111 -9.05 12.86 -0.16
CA LEU A 111 -10.35 12.82 0.53
C LEU A 111 -10.28 13.53 1.90
N PHE A 112 -9.27 13.19 2.70
CA PHE A 112 -9.04 13.85 3.99
C PHE A 112 -8.78 15.36 3.81
N GLY A 113 -7.94 15.73 2.83
CA GLY A 113 -7.59 17.13 2.55
C GLY A 113 -8.78 17.97 2.15
N ILE A 114 -9.61 17.51 1.20
CA ILE A 114 -10.84 18.20 0.75
C ILE A 114 -11.83 18.34 1.91
N ASN A 115 -12.06 17.26 2.67
CA ASN A 115 -12.93 17.30 3.85
C ASN A 115 -12.50 18.40 4.84
N ARG A 116 -11.21 18.50 5.13
CA ARG A 116 -10.66 19.50 6.08
C ARG A 116 -10.65 20.91 5.50
N MET A 117 -10.21 21.08 4.25
CA MET A 117 -10.08 22.42 3.62
C MET A 117 -11.42 23.10 3.44
N PHE A 118 -12.47 22.35 3.08
CA PHE A 118 -13.80 22.87 2.83
C PHE A 118 -14.78 22.65 3.99
N SER A 119 -14.28 22.13 5.13
CA SER A 119 -15.07 21.90 6.37
C SER A 119 -16.33 21.09 6.12
N LEU A 120 -16.21 19.98 5.35
CA LEU A 120 -17.37 19.16 4.95
C LEU A 120 -17.96 18.35 6.12
N GLY A 121 -17.21 18.18 7.22
CA GLY A 121 -17.69 17.53 8.44
C GLY A 121 -17.72 15.99 8.40
N LEU A 122 -17.16 15.36 7.35
CA LEU A 122 -17.15 13.92 7.21
C LEU A 122 -16.27 13.24 8.27
N SER A 123 -16.79 12.19 8.89
CA SER A 123 -16.07 11.27 9.77
C SER A 123 -15.10 10.38 8.98
N GLN A 124 -14.18 9.74 9.69
CA GLN A 124 -13.28 8.75 9.08
C GLN A 124 -14.05 7.61 8.40
N LYS A 125 -15.15 7.14 9.02
CA LYS A 125 -16.00 6.07 8.48
C LYS A 125 -16.63 6.49 7.16
N GLU A 126 -17.22 7.69 7.08
CA GLU A 126 -17.80 8.21 5.85
C GLU A 126 -16.76 8.40 4.74
N LEU A 127 -15.54 8.84 5.07
CA LEU A 127 -14.45 8.92 4.10
C LEU A 127 -14.03 7.52 3.58
N MET A 128 -14.06 6.48 4.44
CA MET A 128 -13.81 5.11 4.03
C MET A 128 -14.90 4.58 3.10
N GLU A 129 -16.17 4.80 3.43
CA GLU A 129 -17.33 4.40 2.62
C GLU A 129 -17.26 5.03 1.22
N LYS A 130 -16.93 6.33 1.14
CA LYS A 130 -16.70 7.01 -0.15
C LYS A 130 -15.44 6.46 -0.86
N GLY A 131 -14.42 6.14 -0.10
CA GLY A 131 -13.16 5.62 -0.63
C GLY A 131 -13.30 4.28 -1.36
N VAL A 132 -14.24 3.41 -0.95
CA VAL A 132 -14.51 2.12 -1.62
C VAL A 132 -14.84 2.32 -3.10
N THR A 133 -15.58 3.39 -3.45
CA THR A 133 -15.97 3.67 -4.84
C THR A 133 -14.78 4.03 -5.74
N LEU A 134 -13.67 4.47 -5.14
CA LEU A 134 -12.43 4.83 -5.83
C LEU A 134 -11.48 3.63 -5.97
N GLY A 135 -11.53 2.69 -5.02
CA GLY A 135 -10.71 1.49 -5.06
C GLY A 135 -10.65 0.75 -3.72
N ALA A 136 -10.47 -0.57 -3.77
CA ALA A 136 -10.51 -1.47 -2.60
C ALA A 136 -9.49 -1.10 -1.50
N ASP A 137 -8.30 -0.61 -1.85
CA ASP A 137 -7.25 -0.23 -0.89
C ASP A 137 -7.48 1.18 -0.28
N VAL A 138 -8.40 2.01 -0.81
CA VAL A 138 -8.58 3.40 -0.33
C VAL A 138 -9.09 3.46 1.11
N PRO A 139 -10.07 2.64 1.54
CA PRO A 139 -10.51 2.60 2.94
C PRO A 139 -9.39 2.28 3.90
N TYR A 140 -8.54 1.29 3.57
CA TYR A 140 -7.36 0.99 4.38
C TYR A 140 -6.40 2.19 4.46
N CYS A 141 -6.15 2.87 3.34
CA CYS A 141 -5.27 4.06 3.32
C CYS A 141 -5.83 5.24 4.15
N VAL A 142 -7.16 5.32 4.34
CA VAL A 142 -7.81 6.25 5.28
C VAL A 142 -7.60 5.79 6.72
N MET A 143 -7.78 4.48 7.02
CA MET A 143 -7.65 3.89 8.36
C MET A 143 -6.20 3.87 8.84
N ARG A 144 -5.27 3.34 8.02
CA ARG A 144 -3.84 3.15 8.31
C ARG A 144 -3.55 2.17 9.45
N GLY A 145 -2.27 1.93 9.70
CA GLY A 145 -1.77 1.07 10.79
C GLY A 145 -1.72 -0.41 10.42
N THR A 146 -1.95 -1.28 11.39
CA THR A 146 -2.03 -2.74 11.23
C THR A 146 -3.49 -3.15 11.19
N VAL A 147 -3.92 -3.84 10.13
CA VAL A 147 -5.34 -4.13 9.85
C VAL A 147 -5.48 -5.50 9.21
N LEU A 148 -6.44 -6.29 9.68
CA LEU A 148 -6.97 -7.44 8.95
C LEU A 148 -7.94 -6.91 7.89
N ALA A 149 -7.71 -7.27 6.64
CA ALA A 149 -8.57 -6.93 5.51
C ALA A 149 -9.16 -8.21 4.91
N GLU A 150 -10.47 -8.26 4.80
CA GLU A 150 -11.27 -9.39 4.32
C GLU A 150 -12.24 -8.92 3.23
N GLY A 151 -13.04 -9.85 2.67
CA GLY A 151 -13.86 -9.56 1.50
C GLY A 151 -12.98 -9.42 0.25
N ILE A 152 -13.15 -8.36 -0.54
CA ILE A 152 -12.23 -8.00 -1.62
C ILE A 152 -11.10 -7.08 -1.13
N GLY A 153 -10.97 -6.90 0.20
CA GLY A 153 -10.02 -6.04 0.90
C GLY A 153 -10.64 -4.82 1.58
N GLU A 154 -11.98 -4.70 1.54
CA GLU A 154 -12.74 -3.57 2.06
C GLU A 154 -13.28 -3.75 3.48
N ILE A 155 -13.37 -4.99 3.98
CA ILE A 155 -13.80 -5.29 5.35
C ILE A 155 -12.59 -5.20 6.25
N LEU A 156 -12.52 -4.15 7.04
CA LEU A 156 -11.32 -3.79 7.77
C LEU A 156 -11.50 -3.92 9.29
N THR A 157 -10.72 -4.82 9.90
CA THR A 157 -10.66 -5.00 11.34
C THR A 157 -9.30 -4.52 11.87
N PRO A 158 -9.28 -3.48 12.73
CA PRO A 158 -8.05 -3.02 13.34
C PRO A 158 -7.37 -4.10 14.19
N LEU A 159 -6.05 -4.26 14.01
CA LEU A 159 -5.21 -5.18 14.77
C LEU A 159 -4.29 -4.43 15.75
N PRO A 160 -3.67 -5.10 16.74
CA PRO A 160 -2.61 -4.51 17.55
C PRO A 160 -1.50 -3.90 16.69
N ALA A 161 -0.87 -2.85 17.22
CA ALA A 161 0.23 -2.19 16.52
C ALA A 161 1.36 -3.19 16.24
N CYS A 162 1.85 -3.21 15.01
CA CYS A 162 3.01 -4.05 14.67
C CYS A 162 4.24 -3.64 15.49
N PRO A 163 5.00 -4.59 16.05
CA PRO A 163 6.22 -4.29 16.78
C PRO A 163 7.21 -3.48 15.92
N LYS A 164 7.97 -2.61 16.56
CA LYS A 164 8.94 -1.77 15.84
C LYS A 164 9.99 -2.62 15.14
N CYS A 165 10.12 -2.43 13.83
CA CYS A 165 11.17 -3.03 13.03
C CYS A 165 11.56 -2.11 11.87
N HIS A 166 12.65 -2.44 11.19
CA HIS A 166 13.07 -1.78 9.97
C HIS A 166 12.57 -2.55 8.77
N VAL A 167 12.16 -1.82 7.73
CA VAL A 167 11.64 -2.38 6.48
C VAL A 167 12.56 -1.97 5.34
N LEU A 168 13.07 -2.95 4.61
CA LEU A 168 13.71 -2.72 3.32
C LEU A 168 12.68 -2.98 2.22
N ILE A 169 12.54 -2.04 1.32
CA ILE A 169 11.64 -2.10 0.16
C ILE A 169 12.50 -2.07 -1.10
N ALA A 170 12.30 -3.01 -2.02
CA ALA A 170 13.01 -3.08 -3.28
C ALA A 170 12.02 -3.38 -4.42
N LYS A 171 11.95 -2.49 -5.43
CA LYS A 171 11.15 -2.70 -6.63
C LYS A 171 12.06 -2.93 -7.83
N PRO A 172 12.04 -4.15 -8.43
CA PRO A 172 12.73 -4.42 -9.69
C PRO A 172 12.14 -3.58 -10.85
N PRO A 173 12.88 -3.38 -11.95
CA PRO A 173 12.44 -2.57 -13.08
C PRO A 173 11.45 -3.30 -13.99
N ILE A 174 10.46 -3.96 -13.40
CA ILE A 174 9.39 -4.69 -14.08
C ILE A 174 8.03 -4.15 -13.66
N SER A 175 6.99 -4.46 -14.44
CA SER A 175 5.60 -4.16 -14.13
C SER A 175 4.79 -5.45 -14.11
N VAL A 176 3.94 -5.59 -13.11
CA VAL A 176 3.08 -6.76 -12.92
C VAL A 176 1.62 -6.30 -12.95
N SER A 177 0.80 -6.98 -13.74
CA SER A 177 -0.64 -6.74 -13.77
C SER A 177 -1.32 -7.55 -12.67
N THR A 178 -1.95 -6.87 -11.71
CA THR A 178 -2.73 -7.53 -10.66
C THR A 178 -3.79 -8.47 -11.24
N LYS A 179 -4.50 -8.02 -12.30
CA LYS A 179 -5.51 -8.82 -12.98
C LYS A 179 -4.93 -10.15 -13.49
N LEU A 180 -3.81 -10.09 -14.23
CA LEU A 180 -3.17 -11.29 -14.77
C LEU A 180 -2.66 -12.25 -13.69
N VAL A 181 -2.18 -11.72 -12.56
CA VAL A 181 -1.74 -12.57 -11.43
C VAL A 181 -2.89 -13.36 -10.84
N TYR A 182 -4.05 -12.72 -10.62
CA TYR A 182 -5.23 -13.40 -10.13
C TYR A 182 -5.81 -14.40 -11.16
N GLU A 183 -5.86 -14.03 -12.46
CA GLU A 183 -6.30 -14.94 -13.53
C GLU A 183 -5.41 -16.19 -13.64
N LYS A 184 -4.09 -16.02 -13.46
CA LYS A 184 -3.17 -17.16 -13.41
C LYS A 184 -3.33 -17.97 -12.14
N LEU A 185 -3.57 -17.33 -10.98
CA LEU A 185 -3.82 -18.04 -9.74
C LEU A 185 -5.04 -18.95 -9.84
N ASP A 186 -6.10 -18.53 -10.55
CA ASP A 186 -7.32 -19.32 -10.77
C ASP A 186 -7.06 -20.66 -11.49
N SER A 187 -5.97 -20.78 -12.24
CA SER A 187 -5.55 -22.00 -12.91
C SER A 187 -4.66 -22.91 -12.06
N HIS A 188 -4.37 -22.52 -10.82
CA HIS A 188 -3.51 -23.26 -9.90
C HIS A 188 -4.28 -23.62 -8.62
N GLU A 189 -4.05 -24.80 -8.09
CA GLU A 189 -4.51 -25.15 -6.75
C GLU A 189 -3.61 -24.48 -5.70
N ILE A 190 -4.23 -23.85 -4.69
CA ILE A 190 -3.50 -23.26 -3.56
C ILE A 190 -3.32 -24.38 -2.52
N GLU A 191 -2.20 -25.09 -2.60
CA GLU A 191 -1.89 -26.19 -1.69
C GLU A 191 -1.55 -25.71 -0.27
N ASN A 192 -0.94 -24.53 -0.15
CA ASN A 192 -0.46 -23.99 1.12
C ASN A 192 -0.98 -22.55 1.33
N HIS A 193 -1.88 -22.40 2.30
CA HIS A 193 -2.37 -21.11 2.73
C HIS A 193 -1.46 -20.48 3.78
N PRO A 194 -1.21 -19.14 3.73
CA PRO A 194 -0.47 -18.45 4.76
C PRO A 194 -1.16 -18.53 6.13
N ASP A 195 -0.38 -18.65 7.18
CA ASP A 195 -0.87 -18.67 8.57
C ASP A 195 -1.24 -17.25 9.05
N ILE A 196 -2.35 -16.72 8.54
CA ILE A 196 -2.84 -15.37 8.88
C ILE A 196 -3.13 -15.26 10.37
N ASP A 197 -3.68 -16.31 11.00
CA ASP A 197 -3.99 -16.31 12.44
C ASP A 197 -2.70 -16.28 13.27
N GLY A 198 -1.68 -17.03 12.87
CA GLY A 198 -0.37 -16.98 13.53
C GLY A 198 0.34 -15.64 13.40
N ILE A 199 0.11 -14.87 12.30
CA ILE A 199 0.57 -13.48 12.18
C ILE A 199 -0.16 -12.61 13.20
N ILE A 200 -1.49 -12.76 13.31
CA ILE A 200 -2.33 -12.00 14.26
C ILE A 200 -1.89 -12.31 15.70
N ASP A 201 -1.66 -13.57 16.04
CA ASP A 201 -1.15 -13.98 17.36
C ASP A 201 0.21 -13.32 17.65
N GLY A 202 1.12 -13.30 16.67
CA GLY A 202 2.41 -12.63 16.82
C GLY A 202 2.28 -11.12 17.06
N LEU A 203 1.25 -10.48 16.49
CA LEU A 203 0.95 -9.07 16.75
C LEU A 203 0.41 -8.86 18.17
N TYR A 204 -0.45 -9.76 18.70
CA TYR A 204 -0.92 -9.71 20.08
C TYR A 204 0.22 -9.96 21.07
N ASP A 205 1.11 -10.88 20.78
CA ASP A 205 2.29 -11.19 21.60
C ASP A 205 3.39 -10.10 21.52
N GLN A 206 3.23 -9.11 20.63
CA GLN A 206 4.24 -8.09 20.33
C GLN A 206 5.61 -8.68 19.94
N ASP A 207 5.60 -9.83 19.25
CA ASP A 207 6.78 -10.55 18.77
C ASP A 207 6.95 -10.44 17.26
N ILE A 208 7.88 -9.58 16.83
CA ILE A 208 8.15 -9.39 15.39
C ILE A 208 8.75 -10.65 14.74
N THR A 209 9.44 -11.47 15.48
CA THR A 209 10.03 -12.71 14.97
C THR A 209 8.93 -13.74 14.69
N LYS A 210 7.95 -13.85 15.60
CA LYS A 210 6.77 -14.67 15.41
C LYS A 210 5.96 -14.19 14.19
N VAL A 211 5.72 -12.89 14.05
CA VAL A 211 5.07 -12.31 12.87
C VAL A 211 5.83 -12.67 11.60
N ALA A 212 7.14 -12.41 11.56
CA ALA A 212 7.97 -12.61 10.38
C ALA A 212 8.02 -14.08 9.95
N SER A 213 8.09 -15.03 10.89
CA SER A 213 8.13 -16.47 10.60
C SER A 213 6.85 -17.00 9.96
N ARG A 214 5.71 -16.30 10.12
CA ARG A 214 4.40 -16.68 9.59
C ARG A 214 4.01 -15.93 8.32
N MET A 215 4.81 -14.94 7.90
CA MET A 215 4.55 -14.20 6.67
C MET A 215 4.47 -15.10 5.45
N GLY A 216 3.43 -14.93 4.63
CA GLY A 216 3.20 -15.66 3.40
C GLY A 216 2.27 -14.90 2.44
N ASN A 217 2.43 -15.15 1.14
CA ASN A 217 1.63 -14.52 0.09
C ASN A 217 1.42 -15.53 -1.04
N VAL A 218 0.18 -15.99 -1.21
CA VAL A 218 -0.17 -17.00 -2.22
C VAL A 218 0.11 -16.55 -3.66
N LEU A 219 0.10 -15.22 -3.91
CA LEU A 219 0.37 -14.65 -5.24
C LEU A 219 1.84 -14.78 -5.65
N GLU A 220 2.77 -15.04 -4.69
CA GLU A 220 4.19 -15.21 -5.00
C GLU A 220 4.44 -16.39 -5.93
N LYS A 221 3.72 -17.52 -5.77
CA LYS A 221 3.88 -18.71 -6.62
C LYS A 221 3.80 -18.32 -8.09
N VAL A 222 2.74 -17.65 -8.46
CA VAL A 222 2.49 -17.21 -9.85
C VAL A 222 3.46 -16.14 -10.33
N THR A 223 3.70 -15.14 -9.48
CA THR A 223 4.49 -13.97 -9.90
C THR A 223 5.98 -14.27 -9.99
N ILE A 224 6.51 -15.14 -9.11
CA ILE A 224 7.92 -15.55 -9.12
C ILE A 224 8.25 -16.43 -10.31
N GLU A 225 7.35 -17.32 -10.72
CA GLU A 225 7.53 -18.14 -11.92
C GLU A 225 7.74 -17.28 -13.16
N GLU A 226 6.98 -16.18 -13.28
CA GLU A 226 7.09 -15.26 -14.41
C GLU A 226 8.27 -14.28 -14.28
N TYR A 227 8.56 -13.88 -13.04
CA TYR A 227 9.59 -12.88 -12.71
C TYR A 227 10.56 -13.37 -11.64
N PRO A 228 11.53 -14.26 -11.97
CA PRO A 228 12.46 -14.86 -10.99
C PRO A 228 13.32 -13.84 -10.21
N VAL A 229 13.45 -12.60 -10.70
CA VAL A 229 14.14 -11.50 -9.99
C VAL A 229 13.54 -11.22 -8.61
N ILE A 230 12.26 -11.51 -8.42
CA ILE A 230 11.57 -11.35 -7.14
C ILE A 230 12.21 -12.29 -6.10
N GLU A 231 12.38 -13.57 -6.44
CA GLU A 231 13.03 -14.54 -5.57
C GLU A 231 14.49 -14.20 -5.33
N GLN A 232 15.22 -13.73 -6.33
CA GLN A 232 16.60 -13.28 -6.17
C GLN A 232 16.71 -12.15 -5.13
N ILE A 233 15.80 -11.17 -5.16
CA ILE A 233 15.76 -10.07 -4.18
C ILE A 233 15.45 -10.62 -2.78
N LYS A 234 14.46 -11.53 -2.64
CA LYS A 234 14.10 -12.17 -1.37
C LYS A 234 15.31 -12.91 -0.77
N ASN A 235 16.03 -13.67 -1.60
CA ASN A 235 17.21 -14.42 -1.16
C ASN A 235 18.32 -13.48 -0.67
N VAL A 236 18.63 -12.40 -1.40
CA VAL A 236 19.61 -11.40 -0.93
C VAL A 236 19.15 -10.78 0.40
N MET A 237 17.87 -10.47 0.57
CA MET A 237 17.37 -9.92 1.83
C MET A 237 17.56 -10.88 2.99
N LYS A 238 17.26 -12.17 2.80
CA LYS A 238 17.42 -13.24 3.81
C LYS A 238 18.89 -13.48 4.14
N GLU A 239 19.76 -13.60 3.13
CA GLU A 239 21.22 -13.75 3.29
C GLU A 239 21.85 -12.59 4.09
N GLN A 240 21.27 -11.39 3.98
CA GLN A 240 21.72 -10.20 4.71
C GLN A 240 20.97 -9.99 6.04
N GLY A 241 20.33 -11.04 6.57
CA GLY A 241 19.78 -11.08 7.91
C GLY A 241 18.40 -10.43 8.07
N ALA A 242 17.56 -10.48 7.03
CA ALA A 242 16.12 -10.22 7.19
C ALA A 242 15.49 -11.31 8.07
N LEU A 243 14.59 -10.94 8.97
CA LEU A 243 13.75 -11.89 9.71
C LEU A 243 12.89 -12.72 8.75
N ASN A 244 12.37 -12.08 7.72
CA ASN A 244 11.80 -12.69 6.52
C ASN A 244 11.74 -11.65 5.38
N ALA A 245 11.52 -12.14 4.14
CA ALA A 245 11.35 -11.32 2.96
C ALA A 245 10.22 -11.87 2.09
N MET A 246 9.38 -10.98 1.56
CA MET A 246 8.17 -11.35 0.82
C MET A 246 7.78 -10.28 -0.21
N MET A 247 7.04 -10.68 -1.22
CA MET A 247 6.42 -9.78 -2.19
C MET A 247 5.18 -9.09 -1.58
N SER A 248 5.00 -7.80 -1.83
CA SER A 248 3.84 -7.03 -1.38
C SER A 248 2.72 -7.04 -2.43
N GLY A 249 1.52 -7.48 -2.03
CA GLY A 249 0.37 -7.61 -2.92
C GLY A 249 0.66 -8.53 -4.10
N SER A 250 0.22 -8.16 -5.30
CA SER A 250 0.55 -8.86 -6.55
C SER A 250 1.97 -8.55 -7.06
N GLY A 251 2.74 -7.75 -6.33
CA GLY A 251 4.11 -7.36 -6.68
C GLY A 251 4.20 -6.12 -7.60
N PRO A 252 5.37 -5.89 -8.21
CA PRO A 252 6.61 -6.67 -8.06
C PRO A 252 7.48 -6.26 -6.86
N THR A 253 7.02 -5.38 -5.98
CA THR A 253 7.81 -4.94 -4.83
C THR A 253 8.06 -6.09 -3.87
N VAL A 254 9.32 -6.27 -3.48
CA VAL A 254 9.75 -7.14 -2.40
C VAL A 254 10.08 -6.30 -1.17
N PHE A 255 9.69 -6.76 0.00
CA PHE A 255 10.10 -6.15 1.25
C PHE A 255 10.70 -7.18 2.20
N GLY A 256 11.59 -6.73 3.09
CA GLY A 256 12.17 -7.54 4.16
C GLY A 256 12.05 -6.83 5.49
N LEU A 257 11.78 -7.58 6.57
CA LEU A 257 11.74 -7.10 7.94
C LEU A 257 13.08 -7.33 8.63
N TYR A 258 13.56 -6.32 9.37
CA TYR A 258 14.87 -6.36 10.02
C TYR A 258 14.79 -5.82 11.45
N GLU A 259 15.54 -6.44 12.36
CA GLU A 259 15.69 -5.94 13.73
C GLU A 259 16.47 -4.62 13.77
N THR A 260 17.50 -4.48 12.90
CA THR A 260 18.38 -3.31 12.89
C THR A 260 18.43 -2.63 11.54
N LYS A 261 18.55 -1.30 11.57
CA LYS A 261 18.69 -0.48 10.35
C LYS A 261 19.99 -0.80 9.60
N GLU A 262 21.02 -1.23 10.31
CA GLU A 262 22.31 -1.58 9.70
C GLU A 262 22.19 -2.80 8.80
N LYS A 263 21.55 -3.91 9.27
CA LYS A 263 21.27 -5.09 8.44
C LYS A 263 20.48 -4.70 7.18
N ALA A 264 19.42 -3.91 7.35
CA ALA A 264 18.60 -3.43 6.23
C ALA A 264 19.42 -2.59 5.21
N ARG A 265 20.35 -1.75 5.68
CA ARG A 265 21.24 -0.95 4.82
C ARG A 265 22.24 -1.82 4.07
N LYS A 266 22.82 -2.85 4.70
CA LYS A 266 23.72 -3.82 4.05
C LYS A 266 22.99 -4.56 2.93
N ALA A 267 21.79 -5.04 3.19
CA ALA A 267 20.95 -5.68 2.18
C ALA A 267 20.61 -4.73 1.02
N ALA A 268 20.25 -3.48 1.32
CA ALA A 268 19.97 -2.46 0.30
C ALA A 268 21.19 -2.19 -0.60
N ALA A 269 22.40 -2.11 -0.02
CA ALA A 269 23.64 -1.95 -0.78
C ALA A 269 23.89 -3.16 -1.70
N LYS A 270 23.68 -4.39 -1.20
CA LYS A 270 23.89 -5.62 -1.97
C LYS A 270 22.91 -5.76 -3.13
N ILE A 271 21.62 -5.38 -2.94
CA ILE A 271 20.61 -5.36 -4.00
C ILE A 271 20.99 -4.38 -5.11
N ARG A 272 21.50 -3.18 -4.75
CA ARG A 272 21.99 -2.18 -5.72
C ARG A 272 23.24 -2.64 -6.45
N GLU A 273 24.20 -3.21 -5.75
CA GLU A 273 25.44 -3.80 -6.32
C GLU A 273 25.12 -4.86 -7.37
N LYS A 274 24.18 -5.76 -7.06
CA LYS A 274 23.70 -6.81 -7.98
C LYS A 274 22.73 -6.27 -9.06
N GLN A 275 22.39 -4.98 -9.05
CA GLN A 275 21.47 -4.32 -9.99
C GLN A 275 20.07 -4.96 -10.05
N LEU A 276 19.61 -5.62 -8.99
CA LEU A 276 18.33 -6.32 -8.95
C LEU A 276 17.13 -5.36 -8.86
N ALA A 277 17.31 -4.17 -8.28
CA ALA A 277 16.27 -3.15 -8.18
C ALA A 277 16.87 -1.74 -8.27
N LYS A 278 16.16 -0.84 -8.98
CA LYS A 278 16.51 0.59 -9.06
C LYS A 278 15.93 1.39 -7.90
N GLN A 279 14.73 1.05 -7.45
CA GLN A 279 14.04 1.70 -6.34
C GLN A 279 14.22 0.86 -5.09
N VAL A 280 15.08 1.34 -4.18
CA VAL A 280 15.47 0.62 -2.95
C VAL A 280 15.44 1.60 -1.78
N TYR A 281 14.57 1.35 -0.80
CA TYR A 281 14.32 2.23 0.34
C TYR A 281 14.45 1.48 1.66
N VAL A 282 15.15 2.06 2.63
CA VAL A 282 15.15 1.58 4.02
C VAL A 282 14.25 2.50 4.83
N THR A 283 13.22 1.96 5.40
CA THR A 283 12.19 2.68 6.15
C THR A 283 11.80 1.93 7.43
N GLY A 284 10.66 2.22 8.01
CA GLY A 284 10.12 1.55 9.18
C GLY A 284 8.60 1.40 9.12
N ILE A 285 8.07 0.67 10.08
CA ILE A 285 6.63 0.51 10.32
C ILE A 285 6.04 1.85 10.78
N HIS A 286 4.86 2.17 10.26
CA HIS A 286 4.04 3.28 10.75
C HIS A 286 2.78 2.72 11.42
N ASN A 287 2.69 2.91 12.73
CA ASN A 287 1.49 2.58 13.50
C ASN A 287 0.60 3.83 13.63
N ALA A 288 -0.66 3.72 13.25
CA ALA A 288 -1.63 4.79 13.45
C ALA A 288 -1.83 5.03 14.96
N ARG A 289 -1.83 6.30 15.38
CA ARG A 289 -2.26 6.64 16.75
C ARG A 289 -3.77 6.42 16.83
N ARG A 290 -4.18 5.40 17.57
CA ARG A 290 -5.59 5.22 17.95
C ARG A 290 -5.84 6.08 19.20
N LYS A 291 -6.80 7.00 19.11
CA LYS A 291 -7.31 7.73 20.26
C LYS A 291 -8.30 6.87 21.02
#